data_afd8b63ef08dbf1c12c86e0eb4f26553
#
_entry.id   afd8b63ef08dbf1c12c86e0eb4f26553
#
_cell.length_a   1.000
_cell.length_b   1.000
_cell.length_c   1.000
_cell.angle_alpha   90.00
_cell.angle_beta   90.00
_cell.angle_gamma   90.00
#
_symmetry.space_group_name_H-M   'P 1'
#
loop_
_entity.id
_entity.type
_entity.pdbx_description
1 polymer ?
#
loop_
_entity_poly.entity_id
_entity_poly.type
_entity_poly.pdbx_seq_one_letter_code
_entity_poly.pdbx_strand_id
1 'polypeptide(L)'
;MKQLALVTGGAASGKSAYAERRIQEMFSAAKLPEKRLIYLATMFNDGGPEAAARIRRHRALRAEKGFETIEKPCDLEALLSDNRIWKSQEGAAGEYPAAPKGVSADLQGGFILLEDLGNLLANERYLSEGRLSGVCADPPMRVEEPNLSAPGGNEDRQYYPEDALLREYILAPLLTMAEAASALVIVSNEIFSDGETYPPETMRYIRALGLLHRWIAEEADEVTEVVCGLPLMKKGRIGEG
;
A
#
# COMPACT_ATOMS: atom_id res chain seq x y z
N MET A 1 7.33 17.72 7.41
CA MET A 1 6.64 17.63 6.11
C MET A 1 6.11 16.23 6.01
N LYS A 2 4.85 16.05 5.66
CA LYS A 2 4.26 14.74 5.38
C LYS A 2 4.84 14.26 4.04
N GLN A 3 5.19 12.98 3.94
CA GLN A 3 5.79 12.42 2.73
C GLN A 3 5.07 11.13 2.34
N LEU A 4 4.61 11.06 1.09
CA LEU A 4 4.07 9.86 0.49
C LEU A 4 5.04 9.37 -0.60
N ALA A 5 5.50 8.12 -0.49
CA ALA A 5 6.36 7.50 -1.47
C ALA A 5 5.78 6.17 -1.98
N LEU A 6 5.88 5.95 -3.29
CA LEU A 6 5.55 4.69 -3.94
C LEU A 6 6.84 4.02 -4.43
N VAL A 7 7.07 2.78 -4.00
CA VAL A 7 8.21 1.96 -4.43
C VAL A 7 7.68 0.74 -5.19
N THR A 8 8.02 0.65 -6.47
CA THR A 8 7.61 -0.47 -7.33
C THR A 8 8.82 -1.31 -7.77
N GLY A 9 8.55 -2.47 -8.33
CA GLY A 9 9.56 -3.33 -8.94
C GLY A 9 9.10 -4.77 -9.09
N GLY A 10 9.75 -5.52 -9.94
CA GLY A 10 9.47 -6.93 -10.18
C GLY A 10 9.74 -7.82 -8.96
N ALA A 11 9.41 -9.10 -9.07
CA ALA A 11 9.73 -10.09 -8.04
C ALA A 11 11.25 -10.12 -7.79
N ALA A 12 11.66 -10.20 -6.52
CA ALA A 12 13.08 -10.22 -6.12
C ALA A 12 13.93 -9.04 -6.61
N SER A 13 13.33 -7.92 -7.05
CA SER A 13 14.05 -6.73 -7.53
C SER A 13 14.85 -6.00 -6.46
N GLY A 14 14.62 -6.30 -5.16
CA GLY A 14 15.20 -5.57 -4.03
C GLY A 14 14.36 -4.40 -3.53
N LYS A 15 13.12 -4.21 -4.06
CA LYS A 15 12.23 -3.11 -3.69
C LYS A 15 11.92 -3.02 -2.19
N SER A 16 11.65 -4.17 -1.54
CA SER A 16 11.36 -4.21 -0.10
C SER A 16 12.54 -3.71 0.73
N ALA A 17 13.76 -4.17 0.40
CA ALA A 17 14.97 -3.73 1.08
C ALA A 17 15.27 -2.24 0.84
N TYR A 18 14.97 -1.73 -0.35
CA TYR A 18 15.08 -0.31 -0.66
C TYR A 18 14.06 0.50 0.16
N ALA A 19 12.79 0.08 0.17
CA ALA A 19 11.72 0.77 0.89
C ALA A 19 11.97 0.79 2.41
N GLU A 20 12.44 -0.31 2.99
CA GLU A 20 12.86 -0.36 4.40
C GLU A 20 13.96 0.65 4.71
N ARG A 21 15.03 0.72 3.90
CA ARG A 21 16.09 1.73 4.07
C ARG A 21 15.52 3.13 3.95
N ARG A 22 14.69 3.38 2.94
CA ARG A 22 14.13 4.71 2.67
C ARG A 22 13.31 5.24 3.84
N ILE A 23 12.42 4.43 4.40
CA ILE A 23 11.61 4.85 5.57
C ILE A 23 12.49 5.01 6.83
N GLN A 24 13.54 4.20 7.01
CA GLN A 24 14.47 4.34 8.11
C GLN A 24 15.32 5.62 7.99
N GLU A 25 15.70 6.03 6.80
CA GLU A 25 16.36 7.30 6.53
C GLU A 25 15.46 8.49 6.92
N MET A 26 14.19 8.46 6.46
CA MET A 26 13.17 9.45 6.83
C MET A 26 12.96 9.51 8.35
N PHE A 27 12.83 8.34 8.98
CA PHE A 27 12.67 8.20 10.42
C PHE A 27 13.87 8.77 11.18
N SER A 28 15.10 8.49 10.74
CA SER A 28 16.32 8.94 11.37
C SER A 28 16.53 10.44 11.21
N ALA A 29 16.19 11.00 10.05
CA ALA A 29 16.29 12.43 9.76
C ALA A 29 15.29 13.27 10.56
N ALA A 30 14.16 12.70 10.96
CA ALA A 30 13.13 13.41 11.72
C ALA A 30 13.56 13.60 13.17
N LYS A 31 13.57 14.87 13.62
CA LYS A 31 13.87 15.26 15.00
C LYS A 31 12.58 15.33 15.84
N LEU A 32 11.81 14.26 15.85
CA LEU A 32 10.56 14.18 16.61
C LEU A 32 10.78 13.42 17.92
N PRO A 33 10.25 13.89 19.07
CA PRO A 33 10.54 13.31 20.38
C PRO A 33 9.98 11.87 20.54
N GLU A 34 8.82 11.59 19.96
CA GLU A 34 8.11 10.32 20.11
C GLU A 34 7.70 9.76 18.76
N LYS A 35 8.68 9.37 17.95
CA LYS A 35 8.45 8.82 16.62
C LYS A 35 8.33 7.31 16.67
N ARG A 36 7.45 6.76 15.83
CA ARG A 36 7.22 5.32 15.69
C ARG A 36 7.54 4.89 14.28
N LEU A 37 8.19 3.73 14.16
CA LEU A 37 8.51 3.10 12.89
C LEU A 37 7.64 1.86 12.75
N ILE A 38 6.66 1.92 11.84
CA ILE A 38 5.58 0.94 11.73
C ILE A 38 5.74 0.17 10.42
N TYR A 39 5.67 -1.15 10.51
CA TYR A 39 5.57 -2.05 9.38
C TYR A 39 4.14 -2.57 9.28
N LEU A 40 3.39 -2.09 8.30
CA LEU A 40 2.03 -2.52 8.02
C LEU A 40 2.07 -3.70 7.04
N ALA A 41 1.91 -4.91 7.59
CA ALA A 41 1.97 -6.15 6.84
C ALA A 41 0.58 -6.52 6.30
N THR A 42 0.46 -6.62 4.98
CA THR A 42 -0.79 -7.00 4.30
C THR A 42 -0.85 -8.48 3.91
N MET A 43 0.19 -9.26 4.23
CA MET A 43 0.20 -10.68 3.94
C MET A 43 -0.89 -11.41 4.75
N PHE A 44 -1.77 -12.13 4.05
CA PHE A 44 -2.77 -12.98 4.69
C PHE A 44 -2.12 -14.22 5.32
N ASN A 45 -2.59 -14.57 6.51
CA ASN A 45 -2.19 -15.79 7.20
C ASN A 45 -3.32 -16.83 7.08
N ASP A 46 -3.10 -17.87 6.29
CA ASP A 46 -4.04 -18.98 6.10
C ASP A 46 -4.15 -19.91 7.32
N GLY A 47 -3.41 -19.61 8.41
CA GLY A 47 -3.40 -20.40 9.63
C GLY A 47 -2.53 -21.65 9.58
N GLY A 48 -1.86 -21.92 8.46
CA GLY A 48 -0.96 -23.05 8.31
C GLY A 48 0.31 -22.90 9.17
N PRO A 49 0.88 -24.02 9.67
CA PRO A 49 2.07 -23.97 10.54
C PRO A 49 3.29 -23.36 9.84
N GLU A 50 3.42 -23.54 8.54
CA GLU A 50 4.48 -22.97 7.71
C GLU A 50 4.32 -21.45 7.54
N ALA A 51 3.10 -20.98 7.25
CA ALA A 51 2.78 -19.56 7.18
C ALA A 51 3.04 -18.87 8.52
N ALA A 52 2.60 -19.47 9.63
CA ALA A 52 2.84 -18.97 10.97
C ALA A 52 4.34 -18.90 11.31
N ALA A 53 5.13 -19.89 10.92
CA ALA A 53 6.59 -19.88 11.12
C ALA A 53 7.26 -18.78 10.31
N ARG A 54 6.84 -18.58 9.06
CA ARG A 54 7.33 -17.50 8.18
C ARG A 54 7.02 -16.14 8.75
N ILE A 55 5.80 -15.92 9.21
CA ILE A 55 5.38 -14.65 9.83
C ILE A 55 6.19 -14.37 11.09
N ARG A 56 6.35 -15.35 12.01
CA ARG A 56 7.17 -15.18 13.21
C ARG A 56 8.62 -14.79 12.89
N ARG A 57 9.24 -15.44 11.91
CA ARG A 57 10.60 -15.12 11.45
C ARG A 57 10.68 -13.70 10.90
N HIS A 58 9.73 -13.30 10.08
CA HIS A 58 9.69 -11.95 9.50
C HIS A 58 9.46 -10.87 10.58
N ARG A 59 8.59 -11.14 11.56
CA ARG A 59 8.40 -10.23 12.72
C ARG A 59 9.70 -10.03 13.51
N ALA A 60 10.42 -11.11 13.82
CA ALA A 60 11.69 -11.03 14.54
C ALA A 60 12.71 -10.19 13.79
N LEU A 61 12.90 -10.43 12.49
CA LEU A 61 13.82 -9.64 11.64
C LEU A 61 13.46 -8.15 11.56
N ARG A 62 12.16 -7.83 11.59
CA ARG A 62 11.67 -6.44 11.56
C ARG A 62 11.87 -5.76 12.91
N ALA A 63 11.65 -6.48 14.02
CA ALA A 63 11.89 -5.96 15.36
C ALA A 63 13.36 -5.57 15.59
N GLU A 64 14.32 -6.37 15.08
CA GLU A 64 15.73 -6.05 15.10
C GLU A 64 16.07 -4.74 14.35
N LYS A 65 15.24 -4.38 13.36
CA LYS A 65 15.35 -3.12 12.60
C LYS A 65 14.58 -1.95 13.23
N GLY A 66 13.97 -2.16 14.40
CA GLY A 66 13.20 -1.14 15.11
C GLY A 66 11.76 -0.96 14.64
N PHE A 67 11.23 -1.87 13.80
CA PHE A 67 9.84 -1.81 13.36
C PHE A 67 8.87 -2.42 14.39
N GLU A 68 7.78 -1.70 14.62
CA GLU A 68 6.56 -2.27 15.18
C GLU A 68 5.72 -2.86 14.03
N THR A 69 5.33 -4.12 14.14
CA THR A 69 4.55 -4.78 13.07
C THR A 69 3.07 -4.76 13.39
N ILE A 70 2.27 -4.20 12.49
CA ILE A 70 0.81 -4.29 12.47
C ILE A 70 0.43 -5.22 11.32
N GLU A 71 -0.30 -6.29 11.59
CA GLU A 71 -0.84 -7.18 10.56
C GLU A 71 -2.27 -6.75 10.23
N LYS A 72 -2.48 -6.30 9.00
CA LYS A 72 -3.77 -5.86 8.49
C LYS A 72 -3.90 -6.26 7.03
N PRO A 73 -4.40 -7.47 6.75
CA PRO A 73 -4.50 -7.99 5.39
C PRO A 73 -5.50 -7.24 4.51
N CYS A 74 -6.59 -6.72 5.06
CA CYS A 74 -7.64 -5.97 4.36
C CYS A 74 -8.35 -5.00 5.31
N ASP A 75 -9.30 -4.21 4.78
CA ASP A 75 -10.13 -3.25 5.53
C ASP A 75 -9.29 -2.22 6.30
N LEU A 76 -8.48 -1.44 5.58
CA LEU A 76 -7.67 -0.37 6.17
C LEU A 76 -8.52 0.70 6.90
N GLU A 77 -9.77 0.89 6.50
CA GLU A 77 -10.69 1.84 7.13
C GLU A 77 -10.91 1.49 8.61
N ALA A 78 -11.07 0.20 8.93
CA ALA A 78 -11.18 -0.26 10.31
C ALA A 78 -9.91 0.05 11.13
N LEU A 79 -8.72 -0.01 10.50
CA LEU A 79 -7.47 0.37 11.15
C LEU A 79 -7.43 1.87 11.47
N LEU A 80 -7.99 2.71 10.60
CA LEU A 80 -8.05 4.16 10.80
C LEU A 80 -9.03 4.54 11.92
N SER A 81 -10.14 3.80 12.06
CA SER A 81 -11.21 4.09 13.01
C SER A 81 -11.03 3.45 14.41
N ASP A 82 -10.14 2.48 14.57
CA ASP A 82 -10.00 1.71 15.81
C ASP A 82 -8.98 2.33 16.78
N ASN A 83 -9.50 2.98 17.82
CA ASN A 83 -8.67 3.47 18.94
C ASN A 83 -8.18 2.35 19.90
N ARG A 84 -8.39 1.06 19.57
CA ARG A 84 -8.18 -0.08 20.51
C ARG A 84 -7.00 -0.98 20.15
N ILE A 85 -6.33 -0.79 19.04
CA ILE A 85 -5.23 -1.71 18.62
C ILE A 85 -4.04 -1.67 19.58
N TRP A 86 -3.95 -0.65 20.43
CA TRP A 86 -2.78 -0.41 21.29
C TRP A 86 -2.89 -0.86 22.77
N LYS A 87 -3.99 -1.39 23.24
CA LYS A 87 -4.12 -1.78 24.68
C LYS A 87 -3.28 -2.99 25.13
N SER A 88 -2.42 -3.55 24.30
CA SER A 88 -1.62 -4.73 24.65
C SER A 88 -0.18 -4.46 25.12
N GLN A 89 0.26 -3.19 25.19
CA GLN A 89 1.53 -2.84 25.84
C GLN A 89 1.32 -1.65 26.79
N GLU A 90 0.95 -1.95 28.03
CA GLU A 90 0.87 -0.98 29.11
C GLU A 90 2.27 -0.43 29.43
N GLY A 91 2.46 0.89 29.29
CA GLY A 91 3.64 1.51 29.89
C GLY A 91 4.13 2.87 29.39
N ALA A 92 3.38 3.66 28.64
CA ALA A 92 3.78 5.07 28.41
C ALA A 92 2.57 5.98 28.18
N ALA A 93 2.15 6.69 29.20
CA ALA A 93 1.16 7.76 29.10
C ALA A 93 1.86 9.07 28.74
N GLY A 94 1.80 9.49 27.47
CA GLY A 94 2.09 10.84 27.02
C GLY A 94 0.82 11.48 26.43
N GLU A 95 0.50 12.70 26.80
CA GLU A 95 -0.62 13.44 26.20
C GLU A 95 -0.26 13.87 24.77
N TYR A 96 -0.88 13.22 23.76
CA TYR A 96 -0.80 13.63 22.37
C TYR A 96 -1.85 14.68 22.02
N PRO A 97 -1.56 15.62 21.10
CA PRO A 97 -2.61 16.48 20.54
C PRO A 97 -3.67 15.61 19.86
N ALA A 98 -4.94 15.99 20.08
CA ALA A 98 -6.09 15.23 19.58
C ALA A 98 -5.94 14.88 18.09
N ALA A 99 -6.04 13.59 17.78
CA ALA A 99 -6.01 13.09 16.41
C ALA A 99 -7.08 13.76 15.54
N PRO A 100 -6.84 14.02 14.25
CA PRO A 100 -7.90 14.38 13.33
C PRO A 100 -9.00 13.32 13.41
N LYS A 101 -10.27 13.74 13.39
CA LYS A 101 -11.39 12.80 13.46
C LYS A 101 -11.25 11.73 12.39
N GLY A 102 -11.15 10.47 12.79
CA GLY A 102 -11.11 9.32 11.89
C GLY A 102 -9.76 8.63 11.69
N VAL A 103 -8.71 8.99 12.45
CA VAL A 103 -7.43 8.28 12.38
C VAL A 103 -7.02 7.80 13.76
N SER A 104 -6.62 6.53 13.88
CA SER A 104 -6.06 5.98 15.12
C SER A 104 -4.86 6.80 15.57
N ALA A 105 -4.81 7.12 16.87
CA ALA A 105 -3.68 7.82 17.48
C ALA A 105 -2.34 7.10 17.23
N ASP A 106 -2.39 5.80 16.98
CA ASP A 106 -1.24 4.94 16.74
C ASP A 106 -0.52 5.21 15.42
N LEU A 107 -1.23 5.70 14.40
CA LEU A 107 -0.67 6.02 13.09
C LEU A 107 -0.25 7.48 12.98
N GLN A 108 -0.73 8.34 13.90
CA GLN A 108 -0.49 9.77 13.83
C GLN A 108 1.00 10.10 14.07
N GLY A 109 1.60 10.82 13.13
CA GLY A 109 3.01 11.17 13.20
C GLY A 109 3.98 10.00 13.01
N GLY A 110 3.47 8.78 12.76
CA GLY A 110 4.27 7.60 12.52
C GLY A 110 5.00 7.62 11.17
N PHE A 111 6.02 6.77 11.05
CA PHE A 111 6.71 6.45 9.81
C PHE A 111 6.27 5.05 9.40
N ILE A 112 5.48 4.94 8.36
CA ILE A 112 4.73 3.73 8.01
C ILE A 112 5.27 3.15 6.71
N LEU A 113 5.64 1.88 6.74
CA LEU A 113 5.95 1.07 5.57
C LEU A 113 4.82 0.08 5.34
N LEU A 114 4.08 0.22 4.25
CA LEU A 114 3.05 -0.74 3.83
C LEU A 114 3.65 -1.74 2.85
N GLU A 115 3.60 -3.03 3.18
CA GLU A 115 4.07 -4.12 2.32
C GLU A 115 3.09 -5.29 2.28
N ASP A 116 2.44 -5.50 1.12
CA ASP A 116 2.48 -4.70 -0.10
C ASP A 116 1.05 -4.39 -0.63
N LEU A 117 0.96 -3.42 -1.51
CA LEU A 117 -0.31 -2.99 -2.12
C LEU A 117 -0.98 -4.11 -2.94
N GLY A 118 -0.19 -4.96 -3.61
CA GLY A 118 -0.73 -6.08 -4.38
C GLY A 118 -1.42 -7.10 -3.48
N ASN A 119 -0.82 -7.48 -2.34
CA ASN A 119 -1.47 -8.34 -1.36
C ASN A 119 -2.73 -7.68 -0.78
N LEU A 120 -2.68 -6.40 -0.44
CA LEU A 120 -3.85 -5.66 0.03
C LEU A 120 -4.99 -5.74 -0.98
N LEU A 121 -4.75 -5.42 -2.26
CA LEU A 121 -5.74 -5.50 -3.32
C LEU A 121 -6.30 -6.92 -3.48
N ALA A 122 -5.42 -7.94 -3.48
CA ALA A 122 -5.85 -9.33 -3.59
C ALA A 122 -6.75 -9.74 -2.43
N ASN A 123 -6.38 -9.36 -1.21
CA ASN A 123 -7.15 -9.67 -0.01
C ASN A 123 -8.51 -8.97 0.00
N GLU A 124 -8.57 -7.70 -0.39
CA GLU A 124 -9.84 -6.96 -0.52
C GLU A 124 -10.79 -7.61 -1.54
N ARG A 125 -10.26 -8.25 -2.57
CA ARG A 125 -11.07 -8.89 -3.63
C ARG A 125 -11.49 -10.32 -3.28
N TYR A 126 -10.62 -11.10 -2.63
CA TYR A 126 -10.77 -12.55 -2.56
C TYR A 126 -11.02 -13.09 -1.16
N LEU A 127 -10.72 -12.32 -0.09
CA LEU A 127 -11.09 -12.73 1.25
C LEU A 127 -12.55 -12.38 1.56
N SER A 128 -13.21 -13.21 2.38
CA SER A 128 -14.60 -12.97 2.82
C SER A 128 -14.76 -11.66 3.60
N GLU A 129 -13.70 -11.21 4.25
CA GLU A 129 -13.64 -9.97 5.04
C GLU A 129 -13.24 -8.76 4.18
N GLY A 130 -12.82 -8.98 2.93
CA GLY A 130 -12.43 -7.91 2.01
C GLY A 130 -13.64 -7.12 1.52
N ARG A 131 -13.50 -5.80 1.43
CA ARG A 131 -14.56 -4.85 1.07
C ARG A 131 -14.99 -4.94 -0.40
N LEU A 132 -14.15 -5.54 -1.25
CA LEU A 132 -14.42 -5.79 -2.66
C LEU A 132 -14.92 -7.22 -2.92
N SER A 133 -14.99 -8.05 -1.88
CA SER A 133 -15.45 -9.44 -1.96
C SER A 133 -16.92 -9.49 -2.40
N GLY A 134 -17.20 -10.30 -3.42
CA GLY A 134 -18.55 -10.48 -3.98
C GLY A 134 -19.02 -9.36 -4.93
N VAL A 135 -18.33 -8.23 -5.02
CA VAL A 135 -18.66 -7.17 -5.98
C VAL A 135 -18.12 -7.50 -7.38
N CYS A 136 -17.10 -8.34 -7.44
CA CYS A 136 -16.42 -8.72 -8.68
C CYS A 136 -17.02 -9.96 -9.37
N ALA A 137 -18.18 -10.45 -8.91
CA ALA A 137 -18.91 -11.49 -9.58
C ALA A 137 -19.58 -10.92 -10.83
N ASP A 138 -18.96 -11.15 -11.94
CA ASP A 138 -19.37 -10.94 -13.34
C ASP A 138 -20.52 -9.99 -13.70
N PRO A 139 -20.21 -8.82 -14.28
CA PRO A 139 -20.84 -8.49 -15.53
C PRO A 139 -19.97 -9.06 -16.69
N PRO A 140 -20.55 -9.61 -17.74
CA PRO A 140 -19.79 -10.08 -18.89
C PRO A 140 -18.96 -8.89 -19.40
N MET A 141 -17.64 -9.05 -19.50
CA MET A 141 -16.81 -8.13 -20.25
C MET A 141 -17.36 -8.12 -21.69
N ARG A 142 -18.15 -7.11 -22.02
CA ARG A 142 -18.22 -6.68 -23.41
C ARG A 142 -16.86 -6.04 -23.69
N VAL A 143 -15.96 -6.84 -24.21
CA VAL A 143 -14.81 -6.34 -24.93
C VAL A 143 -15.38 -5.76 -26.22
N GLU A 144 -15.82 -4.52 -26.20
CA GLU A 144 -15.93 -3.78 -27.42
C GLU A 144 -14.49 -3.56 -27.86
N GLU A 145 -14.10 -4.22 -28.92
CA GLU A 145 -12.78 -3.96 -29.54
C GLU A 145 -12.64 -2.46 -29.76
N PRO A 146 -11.53 -1.85 -29.32
CA PRO A 146 -11.35 -0.41 -29.52
C PRO A 146 -11.45 -0.14 -31.02
N ASN A 147 -12.41 0.69 -31.40
CA ASN A 147 -12.54 1.17 -32.77
C ASN A 147 -11.35 2.07 -33.09
N LEU A 148 -10.31 1.51 -33.66
CA LEU A 148 -9.06 2.17 -34.05
C LEU A 148 -9.25 3.19 -35.19
N SER A 149 -10.47 3.49 -35.61
CA SER A 149 -10.79 4.30 -36.79
C SER A 149 -11.25 5.74 -36.48
N ALA A 150 -11.27 6.18 -35.22
CA ALA A 150 -11.68 7.55 -34.89
C ALA A 150 -10.47 8.47 -34.65
N PRO A 151 -10.19 9.44 -35.53
CA PRO A 151 -9.17 10.45 -35.24
C PRO A 151 -9.70 11.46 -34.24
N GLY A 152 -9.08 11.55 -33.06
CA GLY A 152 -9.17 12.71 -32.17
C GLY A 152 -10.38 12.75 -31.21
N GLY A 153 -10.83 11.64 -30.70
CA GLY A 153 -11.82 11.60 -29.61
C GLY A 153 -11.16 11.39 -28.26
N ASN A 154 -11.59 12.14 -27.24
CA ASN A 154 -11.39 11.82 -25.85
C ASN A 154 -11.51 10.31 -25.68
N GLU A 155 -10.45 9.67 -25.13
CA GLU A 155 -10.55 8.28 -24.70
C GLU A 155 -11.77 8.22 -23.80
N ASP A 156 -12.87 7.63 -24.29
CA ASP A 156 -14.03 7.31 -23.50
C ASP A 156 -13.51 6.49 -22.31
N ARG A 157 -13.43 7.15 -21.15
CA ARG A 157 -13.06 6.50 -19.89
C ARG A 157 -14.16 5.51 -19.63
N GLN A 158 -13.98 4.27 -20.08
CA GLN A 158 -14.89 3.19 -19.79
C GLN A 158 -15.02 3.12 -18.26
N TYR A 159 -16.15 3.59 -17.74
CA TYR A 159 -16.43 3.61 -16.32
C TYR A 159 -16.68 2.20 -15.85
N TYR A 160 -15.80 1.70 -15.01
CA TYR A 160 -16.00 0.45 -14.29
C TYR A 160 -16.51 0.78 -12.89
N PRO A 161 -17.65 0.22 -12.46
CA PRO A 161 -18.17 0.43 -11.09
C PRO A 161 -17.12 0.10 -10.02
N GLU A 162 -16.25 -0.86 -10.29
CA GLU A 162 -15.13 -1.25 -9.45
C GLU A 162 -14.15 -0.10 -9.19
N ASP A 163 -13.95 0.82 -10.14
CA ASP A 163 -13.00 1.93 -9.98
C ASP A 163 -13.39 2.87 -8.84
N ALA A 164 -14.70 3.09 -8.62
CA ALA A 164 -15.19 3.85 -7.49
C ALA A 164 -14.90 3.15 -6.16
N LEU A 165 -15.09 1.83 -6.12
CA LEU A 165 -14.82 1.02 -4.93
C LEU A 165 -13.33 0.92 -4.60
N LEU A 166 -12.46 0.83 -5.63
CA LEU A 166 -11.00 0.91 -5.42
C LEU A 166 -10.59 2.25 -4.79
N ARG A 167 -11.23 3.34 -5.24
CA ARG A 167 -10.99 4.66 -4.64
C ARG A 167 -11.47 4.74 -3.20
N GLU A 168 -12.67 4.23 -2.93
CA GLU A 168 -13.30 4.30 -1.62
C GLU A 168 -12.59 3.40 -0.60
N TYR A 169 -12.34 2.14 -0.94
CA TYR A 169 -11.87 1.14 0.05
C TYR A 169 -10.36 0.92 0.09
N ILE A 170 -9.62 1.40 -0.91
CA ILE A 170 -8.16 1.27 -0.91
C ILE A 170 -7.48 2.64 -0.96
N LEU A 171 -7.77 3.46 -1.98
CA LEU A 171 -7.04 4.71 -2.17
C LEU A 171 -7.33 5.73 -1.05
N ALA A 172 -8.60 5.97 -0.72
CA ALA A 172 -8.95 6.97 0.29
C ALA A 172 -8.40 6.64 1.68
N PRO A 173 -8.47 5.39 2.19
CA PRO A 173 -7.77 5.02 3.42
C PRO A 173 -6.25 5.22 3.38
N LEU A 174 -5.58 4.90 2.25
CA LEU A 174 -4.15 5.13 2.09
C LEU A 174 -3.79 6.61 2.13
N LEU A 175 -4.54 7.47 1.46
CA LEU A 175 -4.33 8.92 1.48
C LEU A 175 -4.60 9.50 2.87
N THR A 176 -5.66 9.05 3.54
CA THR A 176 -5.94 9.43 4.93
C THR A 176 -4.80 9.05 5.87
N MET A 177 -4.23 7.84 5.68
CA MET A 177 -3.04 7.40 6.43
C MET A 177 -1.83 8.28 6.11
N ALA A 178 -1.59 8.61 4.85
CA ALA A 178 -0.49 9.49 4.44
C ALA A 178 -0.63 10.90 5.03
N GLU A 179 -1.86 11.41 5.15
CA GLU A 179 -2.13 12.70 5.80
C GLU A 179 -1.86 12.67 7.31
N ALA A 180 -2.10 11.55 7.97
CA ALA A 180 -1.90 11.41 9.41
C ALA A 180 -0.45 11.12 9.78
N ALA A 181 0.25 10.35 8.97
CA ALA A 181 1.63 9.95 9.19
C ALA A 181 2.63 11.10 8.94
N SER A 182 3.84 10.97 9.48
CA SER A 182 4.99 11.79 9.08
C SER A 182 5.53 11.34 7.72
N ALA A 183 5.53 10.02 7.46
CA ALA A 183 5.82 9.44 6.16
C ALA A 183 5.05 8.14 5.97
N LEU A 184 4.60 7.91 4.74
CA LEU A 184 4.05 6.63 4.29
C LEU A 184 4.83 6.18 3.03
N VAL A 185 5.48 5.03 3.12
CA VAL A 185 6.11 4.35 1.99
C VAL A 185 5.27 3.13 1.62
N ILE A 186 4.78 3.09 0.39
CA ILE A 186 3.96 1.99 -0.14
C ILE A 186 4.82 1.16 -1.08
N VAL A 187 4.93 -0.14 -0.80
CA VAL A 187 5.60 -1.10 -1.68
C VAL A 187 4.57 -1.78 -2.57
N SER A 188 4.89 -1.96 -3.84
CA SER A 188 4.05 -2.70 -4.77
C SER A 188 4.84 -3.47 -5.82
N ASN A 189 4.23 -4.53 -6.36
CA ASN A 189 4.82 -5.32 -7.42
C ASN A 189 4.56 -4.66 -8.78
N GLU A 190 5.58 -4.63 -9.63
CA GLU A 190 5.46 -4.39 -11.06
C GLU A 190 5.16 -5.73 -11.73
N ILE A 191 3.99 -5.86 -12.37
CA ILE A 191 3.48 -7.09 -13.02
C ILE A 191 2.88 -6.82 -14.39
N PHE A 192 3.20 -5.67 -15.00
CA PHE A 192 2.53 -5.19 -16.21
C PHE A 192 3.30 -5.48 -17.49
N SER A 193 4.57 -5.88 -17.37
CA SER A 193 5.53 -5.89 -18.48
C SER A 193 5.95 -7.29 -18.94
N ASP A 194 5.25 -8.35 -18.53
CA ASP A 194 5.60 -9.72 -18.88
C ASP A 194 5.12 -10.16 -20.29
N GLY A 195 4.19 -9.39 -20.89
CA GLY A 195 3.65 -9.66 -22.22
C GLY A 195 2.71 -10.86 -22.31
N GLU A 196 2.32 -11.45 -21.19
CA GLU A 196 1.44 -12.61 -21.12
C GLU A 196 -0.04 -12.20 -21.15
N THR A 197 -0.87 -13.08 -21.69
CA THR A 197 -2.33 -12.94 -21.66
C THR A 197 -2.90 -13.85 -20.57
N TYR A 198 -3.47 -13.26 -19.56
CA TYR A 198 -4.02 -13.95 -18.42
C TYR A 198 -5.54 -14.16 -18.54
N PRO A 199 -6.13 -15.07 -17.74
CA PRO A 199 -7.58 -15.16 -17.60
C PRO A 199 -8.20 -13.80 -17.23
N PRO A 200 -9.47 -13.55 -17.63
CA PRO A 200 -10.13 -12.26 -17.44
C PRO A 200 -10.08 -11.73 -16.01
N GLU A 201 -10.19 -12.61 -15.02
CA GLU A 201 -10.10 -12.23 -13.60
C GLU A 201 -8.72 -11.69 -13.23
N THR A 202 -7.66 -12.35 -13.67
CA THR A 202 -6.28 -11.90 -13.47
C THR A 202 -6.03 -10.58 -14.19
N MET A 203 -6.55 -10.42 -15.41
CA MET A 203 -6.46 -9.14 -16.14
C MET A 203 -7.17 -8.00 -15.41
N ARG A 204 -8.32 -8.27 -14.77
CA ARG A 204 -9.01 -7.27 -13.92
C ARG A 204 -8.15 -6.88 -12.71
N TYR A 205 -7.52 -7.85 -12.06
CA TYR A 205 -6.60 -7.57 -10.95
C TYR A 205 -5.40 -6.72 -11.40
N ILE A 206 -4.75 -7.08 -12.51
CA ILE A 206 -3.63 -6.33 -13.10
C ILE A 206 -4.06 -4.89 -13.42
N ARG A 207 -5.22 -4.71 -14.07
CA ARG A 207 -5.79 -3.39 -14.36
C ARG A 207 -6.03 -2.59 -13.08
N ALA A 208 -6.66 -3.18 -12.08
CA ALA A 208 -6.96 -2.53 -10.80
C ALA A 208 -5.68 -2.07 -10.09
N LEU A 209 -4.63 -2.93 -10.06
CA LEU A 209 -3.34 -2.57 -9.49
C LEU A 209 -2.68 -1.43 -10.25
N GLY A 210 -2.73 -1.44 -11.59
CA GLY A 210 -2.22 -0.36 -12.43
C GLY A 210 -2.93 0.97 -12.20
N LEU A 211 -4.25 0.95 -11.98
CA LEU A 211 -5.01 2.15 -11.61
C LEU A 211 -4.59 2.70 -10.25
N LEU A 212 -4.44 1.84 -9.24
CA LEU A 212 -3.97 2.23 -7.92
C LEU A 212 -2.56 2.83 -8.00
N HIS A 213 -1.63 2.23 -8.77
CA HIS A 213 -0.30 2.79 -8.99
C HIS A 213 -0.38 4.21 -9.57
N ARG A 214 -1.21 4.41 -10.60
CA ARG A 214 -1.37 5.71 -11.22
C ARG A 214 -1.89 6.76 -10.24
N TRP A 215 -2.99 6.45 -9.52
CA TRP A 215 -3.58 7.39 -8.58
C TRP A 215 -2.67 7.70 -7.39
N ILE A 216 -1.97 6.68 -6.86
CA ILE A 216 -1.00 6.90 -5.78
C ILE A 216 0.19 7.73 -6.29
N ALA A 217 0.68 7.44 -7.51
CA ALA A 217 1.79 8.20 -8.10
C ALA A 217 1.42 9.67 -8.38
N GLU A 218 0.15 9.97 -8.70
CA GLU A 218 -0.35 11.35 -8.84
C GLU A 218 -0.19 12.13 -7.53
N GLU A 219 -0.49 11.51 -6.38
CA GLU A 219 -0.45 12.12 -5.05
C GLU A 219 0.93 12.03 -4.36
N ALA A 220 1.74 11.04 -4.73
CA ALA A 220 3.04 10.79 -4.09
C ALA A 220 4.04 11.91 -4.33
N ASP A 221 4.87 12.20 -3.32
CA ASP A 221 6.03 13.09 -3.42
C ASP A 221 7.21 12.41 -4.12
N GLU A 222 7.31 11.08 -3.97
CA GLU A 222 8.39 10.26 -4.52
C GLU A 222 7.82 8.99 -5.15
N VAL A 223 8.28 8.66 -6.37
CA VAL A 223 8.00 7.38 -7.04
C VAL A 223 9.31 6.79 -7.51
N THR A 224 9.62 5.59 -7.04
CA THR A 224 10.86 4.88 -7.37
C THR A 224 10.54 3.48 -7.86
N GLU A 225 11.09 3.12 -9.00
CA GLU A 225 11.11 1.74 -9.49
C GLU A 225 12.47 1.10 -9.16
N VAL A 226 12.44 -0.11 -8.57
CA VAL A 226 13.68 -0.84 -8.24
C VAL A 226 13.88 -1.97 -9.24
N VAL A 227 14.99 -1.92 -9.98
CA VAL A 227 15.37 -2.90 -10.98
C VAL A 227 16.74 -3.46 -10.62
N CYS A 228 16.85 -4.77 -10.41
CA CYS A 228 18.11 -5.44 -10.06
C CYS A 228 18.85 -4.80 -8.87
N GLY A 229 18.12 -4.36 -7.86
CA GLY A 229 18.67 -3.69 -6.68
C GLY A 229 18.98 -2.20 -6.86
N LEU A 230 18.83 -1.67 -8.07
CA LEU A 230 19.09 -0.27 -8.39
C LEU A 230 17.79 0.55 -8.37
N PRO A 231 17.69 1.62 -7.57
CA PRO A 231 16.53 2.50 -7.57
C PRO A 231 16.57 3.45 -8.78
N LEU A 232 15.47 3.49 -9.51
CA LEU A 232 15.22 4.41 -10.63
C LEU A 232 14.13 5.38 -10.21
N MET A 233 14.50 6.60 -9.89
CA MET A 233 13.53 7.64 -9.51
C MET A 233 12.71 8.05 -10.72
N LYS A 234 11.38 7.97 -10.62
CA LYS A 234 10.41 8.38 -11.65
C LYS A 234 9.77 9.73 -11.30
N LYS A 235 9.57 10.01 -10.01
CA LYS A 235 9.05 11.28 -9.49
C LYS A 235 9.77 11.60 -8.19
N GLY A 236 10.06 12.86 -7.92
CA GLY A 236 10.71 13.34 -6.71
C GLY A 236 11.85 14.30 -7.02
N ARG A 237 12.43 14.89 -5.95
CA ARG A 237 13.65 15.69 -6.08
C ARG A 237 14.84 14.76 -5.90
N ILE A 238 15.76 14.76 -6.86
CA ILE A 238 17.09 14.19 -6.67
C ILE A 238 17.70 15.06 -5.56
N GLY A 239 17.91 14.48 -4.37
CA GLY A 239 18.62 15.18 -3.30
C GLY A 239 19.97 15.60 -3.84
N GLU A 240 20.27 16.91 -3.77
CA GLU A 240 21.63 17.38 -3.90
C GLU A 240 22.41 16.74 -2.75
N GLY A 241 23.26 15.76 -3.09
CA GLY A 241 24.17 15.07 -2.18
C GLY A 241 25.33 15.97 -1.74
#